data_3c23c1b2fdd07cc827920d1f198c6f0b
#
_entry.id   3c23c1b2fdd07cc827920d1f198c6f0b
#
_cell.length_a   1.000
_cell.length_b   1.000
_cell.length_c   1.000
_cell.angle_alpha   90.00
_cell.angle_beta   90.00
_cell.angle_gamma   90.00
#
_symmetry.space_group_name_H-M   'P 1'
#
loop_
_entity.id
_entity.type
_entity.pdbx_description
1 polymer ?
#
loop_
_entity_poly.entity_id
_entity_poly.type
_entity_poly.pdbx_seq_one_letter_code
_entity_poly.pdbx_strand_id
1 'polypeptide(L)'
;MAKDYILEKRKFVIGGIAISIVLIYLIRLFVLQITTDDYKKNADSNAFLNKIQYPSRGAIYDRTGKLLVFNQPAYDITIVPKEIENLDTLDLCQSLNITRAQFLKIMSDMKDRRRNPGYSRYTNQLFMSQLSAEECGVFQEKLFKFRGFYIQRRTIRQYSYNAAAHALGDIGEVSAKEMEADEEGYYIRGDYVGKLGVEKSYEKYLRGEKGIEILLRDAHGRIQGHYMDGEYDRPSVPGKNLTLSLDIDLQMLGERLLKNKIGSCLLYTSPSPRDVEES
;
A
#
# COMPACT_ATOMS: atom_id res chain seq x y z
N MET A 1 -20.45 -79.42 -4.51
CA MET A 1 -19.36 -78.93 -5.38
C MET A 1 -19.70 -77.64 -6.20
N ALA A 2 -20.92 -77.33 -6.56
CA ALA A 2 -21.24 -76.06 -7.32
C ALA A 2 -21.17 -74.73 -6.55
N LYS A 3 -21.32 -74.79 -5.24
CA LYS A 3 -21.34 -73.58 -4.37
C LYS A 3 -19.95 -72.93 -4.17
N ASP A 4 -18.88 -73.71 -4.21
CA ASP A 4 -17.52 -73.21 -3.98
C ASP A 4 -16.94 -72.51 -5.21
N TYR A 5 -17.36 -72.91 -6.41
CA TYR A 5 -16.90 -72.30 -7.66
C TYR A 5 -17.40 -70.87 -7.87
N ILE A 6 -18.58 -70.54 -7.31
CA ILE A 6 -19.15 -69.21 -7.37
C ILE A 6 -18.44 -68.25 -6.36
N LEU A 7 -18.02 -68.78 -5.22
CA LEU A 7 -17.28 -68.02 -4.20
C LEU A 7 -15.84 -67.71 -4.67
N GLU A 8 -15.20 -68.63 -5.38
CA GLU A 8 -13.85 -68.41 -5.92
C GLU A 8 -13.81 -67.31 -6.99
N LYS A 9 -14.81 -67.24 -7.88
CA LYS A 9 -14.91 -66.16 -8.85
C LYS A 9 -15.18 -64.80 -8.19
N ARG A 10 -15.96 -64.75 -7.12
CA ARG A 10 -16.27 -63.52 -6.39
C ARG A 10 -15.04 -62.90 -5.70
N LYS A 11 -14.12 -63.73 -5.18
CA LYS A 11 -12.88 -63.23 -4.56
C LYS A 11 -11.98 -62.50 -5.57
N PHE A 12 -11.91 -62.99 -6.83
CA PHE A 12 -11.16 -62.31 -7.88
C PHE A 12 -11.82 -60.98 -8.32
N VAL A 13 -13.16 -60.94 -8.36
CA VAL A 13 -13.88 -59.67 -8.66
C VAL A 13 -13.67 -58.65 -7.56
N ILE A 14 -13.80 -59.07 -6.30
CA ILE A 14 -13.57 -58.16 -5.16
C ILE A 14 -12.12 -57.71 -5.11
N GLY A 15 -11.16 -58.59 -5.36
CA GLY A 15 -9.74 -58.25 -5.47
C GLY A 15 -9.45 -57.27 -6.61
N GLY A 16 -10.07 -57.48 -7.77
CA GLY A 16 -9.97 -56.55 -8.90
C GLY A 16 -10.51 -55.15 -8.60
N ILE A 17 -11.67 -55.06 -7.91
CA ILE A 17 -12.24 -53.80 -7.48
C ILE A 17 -11.31 -53.08 -6.47
N ALA A 18 -10.79 -53.83 -5.48
CA ALA A 18 -9.87 -53.28 -4.50
C ALA A 18 -8.59 -52.72 -5.12
N ILE A 19 -8.00 -53.46 -6.05
CA ILE A 19 -6.81 -53.01 -6.80
C ILE A 19 -7.12 -51.78 -7.64
N SER A 20 -8.27 -51.74 -8.31
CA SER A 20 -8.70 -50.56 -9.10
C SER A 20 -8.85 -49.32 -8.24
N ILE A 21 -9.43 -49.45 -7.05
CA ILE A 21 -9.58 -48.33 -6.09
C ILE A 21 -8.20 -47.83 -5.65
N VAL A 22 -7.28 -48.73 -5.29
CA VAL A 22 -5.91 -48.39 -4.90
C VAL A 22 -5.18 -47.67 -6.05
N LEU A 23 -5.35 -48.17 -7.28
CA LEU A 23 -4.72 -47.56 -8.46
C LEU A 23 -5.25 -46.11 -8.70
N ILE A 24 -6.56 -45.91 -8.56
CA ILE A 24 -7.17 -44.60 -8.68
C ILE A 24 -6.62 -43.65 -7.60
N TYR A 25 -6.48 -44.12 -6.35
CA TYR A 25 -5.89 -43.31 -5.27
C TYR A 25 -4.42 -42.98 -5.53
N LEU A 26 -3.63 -43.92 -6.03
CA LEU A 26 -2.23 -43.67 -6.39
C LEU A 26 -2.09 -42.64 -7.51
N ILE A 27 -2.91 -42.74 -8.55
CA ILE A 27 -2.93 -41.78 -9.65
C ILE A 27 -3.36 -40.40 -9.10
N ARG A 28 -4.37 -40.36 -8.24
CA ARG A 28 -4.84 -39.10 -7.64
C ARG A 28 -3.80 -38.43 -6.74
N LEU A 29 -3.09 -39.22 -5.93
CA LEU A 29 -1.98 -38.75 -5.12
C LEU A 29 -0.83 -38.22 -5.99
N PHE A 30 -0.47 -38.95 -7.04
CA PHE A 30 0.56 -38.51 -7.98
C PHE A 30 0.20 -37.16 -8.62
N VAL A 31 -1.02 -37.00 -9.12
CA VAL A 31 -1.50 -35.72 -9.69
C VAL A 31 -1.46 -34.61 -8.64
N LEU A 32 -1.94 -34.87 -7.44
CA LEU A 32 -1.97 -33.86 -6.35
C LEU A 32 -0.57 -33.43 -5.90
N GLN A 33 0.40 -34.37 -5.83
CA GLN A 33 1.73 -34.09 -5.28
C GLN A 33 2.72 -33.57 -6.32
N ILE A 34 2.58 -33.97 -7.58
CA ILE A 34 3.60 -33.69 -8.61
C ILE A 34 3.09 -32.67 -9.65
N THR A 35 1.80 -32.72 -10.00
CA THR A 35 1.28 -31.90 -11.11
C THR A 35 0.62 -30.62 -10.61
N THR A 36 0.18 -30.57 -9.34
CA THR A 36 -0.56 -29.41 -8.82
C THR A 36 0.32 -28.56 -7.92
N ASP A 37 0.87 -27.46 -8.46
CA ASP A 37 1.67 -26.50 -7.71
C ASP A 37 0.84 -25.58 -6.79
N ASP A 38 -0.49 -25.62 -6.90
CA ASP A 38 -1.36 -24.72 -6.14
C ASP A 38 -1.28 -24.94 -4.62
N TYR A 39 -1.11 -26.18 -4.18
CA TYR A 39 -0.94 -26.49 -2.75
C TYR A 39 0.39 -25.98 -2.22
N LYS A 40 1.46 -26.05 -3.03
CA LYS A 40 2.77 -25.52 -2.67
C LYS A 40 2.72 -23.99 -2.60
N LYS A 41 2.13 -23.34 -3.61
CA LYS A 41 1.92 -21.87 -3.60
C LYS A 41 1.10 -21.40 -2.40
N ASN A 42 0.04 -22.14 -2.05
CA ASN A 42 -0.79 -21.82 -0.88
C ASN A 42 -0.04 -22.05 0.44
N ALA A 43 0.77 -23.12 0.53
CA ALA A 43 1.62 -23.37 1.70
C ALA A 43 2.68 -22.25 1.85
N ASP A 44 3.34 -21.87 0.77
CA ASP A 44 4.34 -20.80 0.74
C ASP A 44 3.69 -19.44 1.06
N SER A 45 2.50 -19.14 0.53
CA SER A 45 1.78 -17.89 0.83
C SER A 45 1.29 -17.82 2.28
N ASN A 46 1.05 -18.96 2.93
CA ASN A 46 0.70 -19.00 4.34
C ASN A 46 1.93 -18.93 5.26
N ALA A 47 3.08 -19.43 4.81
CA ALA A 47 4.33 -19.43 5.56
C ALA A 47 5.08 -18.11 5.44
N PHE A 48 4.96 -17.42 4.29
CA PHE A 48 5.67 -16.19 4.00
C PHE A 48 4.74 -14.99 3.97
N LEU A 49 5.18 -13.90 4.59
CA LEU A 49 4.56 -12.59 4.49
C LEU A 49 5.49 -11.65 3.73
N ASN A 50 5.15 -11.33 2.49
CA ASN A 50 5.84 -10.31 1.74
C ASN A 50 5.37 -8.92 2.22
N LYS A 51 6.22 -8.25 2.99
CA LYS A 51 5.97 -6.89 3.47
C LYS A 51 6.65 -5.90 2.54
N ILE A 52 5.86 -5.07 1.90
CA ILE A 52 6.39 -4.03 1.00
C ILE A 52 6.99 -2.91 1.84
N GLN A 53 8.25 -2.59 1.53
CA GLN A 53 8.93 -1.41 2.06
C GLN A 53 8.78 -0.25 1.07
N TYR A 54 8.06 0.79 1.49
CA TYR A 54 7.87 1.97 0.66
C TYR A 54 9.10 2.85 0.69
N PRO A 55 9.60 3.27 -0.49
CA PRO A 55 10.71 4.21 -0.59
C PRO A 55 10.27 5.60 -0.13
N SER A 56 11.22 6.39 0.33
CA SER A 56 11.00 7.82 0.50
C SER A 56 11.00 8.51 -0.87
N ARG A 57 9.98 9.33 -1.12
CA ARG A 57 9.85 10.09 -2.37
C ARG A 57 10.92 11.19 -2.43
N GLY A 58 11.50 11.47 -3.59
CA GLY A 58 12.52 12.50 -3.76
C GLY A 58 12.03 13.90 -3.35
N ALA A 59 12.89 14.73 -2.79
CA ALA A 59 12.60 16.11 -2.47
C ALA A 59 12.70 17.00 -3.71
N ILE A 60 11.99 18.13 -3.70
CA ILE A 60 12.01 19.10 -4.80
C ILE A 60 12.58 20.42 -4.27
N TYR A 61 13.59 20.93 -4.97
CA TYR A 61 14.29 22.18 -4.67
C TYR A 61 14.06 23.21 -5.76
N ASP A 62 14.16 24.47 -5.41
CA ASP A 62 14.23 25.55 -6.38
C ASP A 62 15.66 25.69 -6.96
N ARG A 63 15.88 26.63 -7.91
CA ARG A 63 17.19 26.87 -8.52
C ARG A 63 18.25 27.38 -7.54
N THR A 64 17.84 27.93 -6.40
CA THR A 64 18.73 28.46 -5.35
C THR A 64 19.02 27.43 -4.27
N GLY A 65 18.43 26.21 -4.35
CA GLY A 65 18.56 25.16 -3.36
C GLY A 65 17.57 25.26 -2.22
N LYS A 66 16.55 26.11 -2.29
CA LYS A 66 15.48 26.17 -1.28
C LYS A 66 14.58 24.94 -1.41
N LEU A 67 14.24 24.34 -0.29
CA LEU A 67 13.38 23.17 -0.23
C LEU A 67 11.92 23.56 -0.49
N LEU A 68 11.36 23.12 -1.61
CA LEU A 68 9.99 23.41 -1.99
C LEU A 68 9.02 22.34 -1.50
N VAL A 69 9.36 21.06 -1.73
CA VAL A 69 8.51 19.92 -1.41
C VAL A 69 9.34 18.82 -0.77
N PHE A 70 8.87 18.32 0.37
CA PHE A 70 9.57 17.31 1.14
C PHE A 70 8.60 16.30 1.77
N ASN A 71 9.16 15.26 2.34
CA ASN A 71 8.40 14.22 3.00
C ASN A 71 8.40 14.45 4.51
N GLN A 72 7.20 14.52 5.09
CA GLN A 72 7.02 14.54 6.53
C GLN A 72 6.49 13.19 7.01
N PRO A 73 7.09 12.59 8.05
CA PRO A 73 6.56 11.37 8.63
C PRO A 73 5.19 11.66 9.26
N ALA A 74 4.25 10.79 9.00
CA ALA A 74 2.95 10.78 9.62
C ALA A 74 2.59 9.36 10.05
N TYR A 75 1.56 9.22 10.83
CA TYR A 75 1.14 7.95 11.38
C TYR A 75 -0.34 7.75 11.11
N ASP A 76 -0.66 6.56 10.66
CA ASP A 76 -2.05 6.11 10.52
C ASP A 76 -2.33 5.10 11.62
N ILE A 77 -3.52 5.18 12.20
CA ILE A 77 -4.03 4.16 13.11
C ILE A 77 -4.92 3.24 12.30
N THR A 78 -4.59 1.97 12.34
CA THR A 78 -5.37 0.91 11.70
C THR A 78 -5.94 -0.02 12.77
N ILE A 79 -7.05 -0.66 12.46
CA ILE A 79 -7.70 -1.62 13.36
C ILE A 79 -8.00 -2.93 12.65
N VAL A 80 -7.92 -4.03 13.39
CA VAL A 80 -8.46 -5.33 13.00
C VAL A 80 -9.73 -5.57 13.82
N PRO A 81 -10.93 -5.40 13.25
CA PRO A 81 -12.18 -5.42 14.01
C PRO A 81 -12.43 -6.70 14.79
N LYS A 82 -11.89 -7.84 14.36
CA LYS A 82 -12.01 -9.12 15.06
C LYS A 82 -11.22 -9.18 16.37
N GLU A 83 -10.11 -8.46 16.45
CA GLU A 83 -9.19 -8.50 17.60
C GLU A 83 -9.58 -7.52 18.71
N ILE A 84 -10.59 -6.69 18.46
CA ILE A 84 -11.06 -5.73 19.44
C ILE A 84 -11.87 -6.47 20.51
N GLU A 85 -11.31 -6.59 21.70
CA GLU A 85 -11.94 -7.16 22.89
C GLU A 85 -11.95 -6.10 23.99
N ASN A 86 -13.09 -5.96 24.70
CA ASN A 86 -13.24 -5.11 25.89
C ASN A 86 -12.67 -3.68 25.75
N LEU A 87 -13.00 -3.00 24.64
CA LEU A 87 -12.49 -1.68 24.33
C LEU A 87 -13.05 -0.63 25.30
N ASP A 88 -12.19 0.02 26.08
CA ASP A 88 -12.53 1.26 26.78
C ASP A 88 -12.57 2.43 25.80
N THR A 89 -13.78 2.73 25.32
CA THR A 89 -14.01 3.80 24.34
C THR A 89 -13.73 5.19 24.89
N LEU A 90 -13.82 5.37 26.23
CA LEU A 90 -13.56 6.69 26.84
C LEU A 90 -12.06 6.98 26.88
N ASP A 91 -11.25 6.02 27.37
CA ASP A 91 -9.78 6.18 27.40
C ASP A 91 -9.22 6.28 25.98
N LEU A 92 -9.78 5.53 25.02
CA LEU A 92 -9.41 5.64 23.61
C LEU A 92 -9.69 7.05 23.06
N CYS A 93 -10.90 7.56 23.26
CA CYS A 93 -11.30 8.89 22.77
C CYS A 93 -10.44 9.98 23.38
N GLN A 94 -10.11 9.90 24.67
CA GLN A 94 -9.20 10.83 25.33
C GLN A 94 -7.79 10.76 24.76
N SER A 95 -7.29 9.55 24.49
CA SER A 95 -5.93 9.33 23.98
C SER A 95 -5.74 9.86 22.55
N LEU A 96 -6.81 9.86 21.76
CA LEU A 96 -6.81 10.34 20.37
C LEU A 96 -7.41 11.73 20.22
N ASN A 97 -7.79 12.38 21.34
CA ASN A 97 -8.44 13.70 21.35
C ASN A 97 -9.67 13.78 20.42
N ILE A 98 -10.48 12.71 20.39
CA ILE A 98 -11.71 12.62 19.60
C ILE A 98 -12.93 12.52 20.50
N THR A 99 -14.06 12.98 19.99
CA THR A 99 -15.34 12.82 20.69
C THR A 99 -15.92 11.44 20.45
N ARG A 100 -16.75 10.94 21.40
CA ARG A 100 -17.46 9.67 21.23
C ARG A 100 -18.31 9.63 19.94
N ALA A 101 -18.90 10.76 19.57
CA ALA A 101 -19.69 10.88 18.34
C ALA A 101 -18.82 10.67 17.09
N GLN A 102 -17.61 11.24 17.05
CA GLN A 102 -16.66 11.03 15.98
C GLN A 102 -16.19 9.56 15.91
N PHE A 103 -15.89 8.95 17.05
CA PHE A 103 -15.56 7.53 17.11
C PHE A 103 -16.66 6.65 16.50
N LEU A 104 -17.92 6.82 16.90
CA LEU A 104 -19.04 6.08 16.37
C LEU A 104 -19.23 6.31 14.86
N LYS A 105 -19.03 7.54 14.40
CA LYS A 105 -19.08 7.88 12.98
C LYS A 105 -17.98 7.14 12.19
N ILE A 106 -16.72 7.18 12.65
CA ILE A 106 -15.61 6.47 12.01
C ILE A 106 -15.91 4.97 11.92
N MET A 107 -16.40 4.37 13.03
CA MET A 107 -16.74 2.96 13.07
C MET A 107 -17.90 2.59 12.14
N SER A 108 -18.89 3.48 11.97
CA SER A 108 -20.00 3.27 11.03
C SER A 108 -19.56 3.42 9.58
N ASP A 109 -18.77 4.46 9.27
CA ASP A 109 -18.26 4.73 7.92
C ASP A 109 -17.34 3.60 7.44
N MET A 110 -16.52 3.04 8.34
CA MET A 110 -15.67 1.89 8.04
C MET A 110 -16.46 0.64 7.67
N LYS A 111 -17.60 0.38 8.34
CA LYS A 111 -18.46 -0.79 8.10
C LYS A 111 -19.34 -0.63 6.85
N ASP A 112 -19.53 0.60 6.38
CA ASP A 112 -20.34 0.86 5.20
C ASP A 112 -19.62 0.40 3.93
N ARG A 113 -20.13 -0.65 3.30
CA ARG A 113 -19.56 -1.21 2.06
C ARG A 113 -19.60 -0.25 0.88
N ARG A 114 -20.43 0.79 0.92
CA ARG A 114 -20.48 1.82 -0.13
C ARG A 114 -19.26 2.72 -0.06
N ARG A 115 -18.78 3.02 1.16
CA ARG A 115 -17.58 3.85 1.40
C ARG A 115 -16.31 3.01 1.43
N ASN A 116 -16.40 1.79 1.96
CA ASN A 116 -15.28 0.86 2.09
C ASN A 116 -15.63 -0.52 1.46
N PRO A 117 -15.54 -0.65 0.11
CA PRO A 117 -15.84 -1.92 -0.57
C PRO A 117 -14.96 -3.08 -0.11
N GLY A 118 -13.75 -2.79 0.40
CA GLY A 118 -12.78 -3.76 0.91
C GLY A 118 -12.92 -4.10 2.40
N TYR A 119 -14.02 -3.70 3.06
CA TYR A 119 -14.20 -3.98 4.47
C TYR A 119 -14.20 -5.48 4.77
N SER A 120 -13.31 -5.86 5.68
CA SER A 120 -13.25 -7.21 6.27
C SER A 120 -13.00 -7.09 7.77
N ARG A 121 -13.58 -8.00 8.54
CA ARG A 121 -13.32 -8.08 9.99
C ARG A 121 -11.94 -8.63 10.33
N TYR A 122 -11.29 -9.28 9.37
CA TYR A 122 -10.03 -10.01 9.55
C TYR A 122 -8.82 -9.25 9.03
N THR A 123 -9.01 -8.17 8.31
CA THR A 123 -7.93 -7.36 7.72
C THR A 123 -7.82 -6.01 8.40
N ASN A 124 -6.62 -5.43 8.33
CA ASN A 124 -6.38 -4.07 8.79
C ASN A 124 -7.27 -3.09 8.05
N GLN A 125 -8.02 -2.28 8.81
CA GLN A 125 -8.86 -1.22 8.31
C GLN A 125 -8.34 0.13 8.82
N LEU A 126 -8.34 1.14 7.97
CA LEU A 126 -7.94 2.49 8.36
C LEU A 126 -8.98 3.06 9.35
N PHE A 127 -8.52 3.44 10.53
CA PHE A 127 -9.34 4.09 11.56
C PHE A 127 -9.14 5.60 11.57
N MET A 128 -7.89 6.05 11.59
CA MET A 128 -7.54 7.47 11.59
C MET A 128 -6.24 7.66 10.81
N SER A 129 -6.15 8.71 10.02
CA SER A 129 -4.98 9.01 9.19
C SER A 129 -4.33 10.33 9.57
N GLN A 130 -3.08 10.48 9.17
CA GLN A 130 -2.33 11.74 9.24
C GLN A 130 -2.10 12.27 10.65
N LEU A 131 -1.91 11.39 11.65
CA LEU A 131 -1.51 11.83 12.98
C LEU A 131 -0.08 12.36 12.96
N SER A 132 0.14 13.38 13.76
CA SER A 132 1.48 13.91 14.05
C SER A 132 2.31 12.92 14.88
N ALA A 133 3.61 13.12 14.94
CA ALA A 133 4.48 12.31 15.79
C ALA A 133 4.14 12.44 17.28
N GLU A 134 3.69 13.63 17.71
CA GLU A 134 3.30 13.90 19.10
C GLU A 134 2.02 13.18 19.48
N GLU A 135 0.97 13.28 18.64
CA GLU A 135 -0.31 12.56 18.86
C GLU A 135 -0.12 11.04 18.82
N CYS A 136 0.72 10.56 17.88
CA CYS A 136 1.07 9.14 17.82
C CYS A 136 1.83 8.68 19.06
N GLY A 137 2.75 9.49 19.59
CA GLY A 137 3.50 9.16 20.80
C GLY A 137 2.61 8.95 22.01
N VAL A 138 1.66 9.86 22.25
CA VAL A 138 0.68 9.73 23.34
C VAL A 138 -0.18 8.47 23.21
N PHE A 139 -0.61 8.18 21.98
CA PHE A 139 -1.39 6.96 21.72
C PHE A 139 -0.56 5.68 21.87
N GLN A 140 0.71 5.72 21.42
CA GLN A 140 1.62 4.58 21.49
C GLN A 140 1.91 4.13 22.92
N GLU A 141 2.01 5.07 23.85
CA GLU A 141 2.19 4.74 25.28
C GLU A 141 1.04 3.91 25.84
N LYS A 142 -0.18 4.12 25.34
CA LYS A 142 -1.39 3.42 25.79
C LYS A 142 -1.81 2.26 24.88
N LEU A 143 -1.08 2.02 23.77
CA LEU A 143 -1.45 1.02 22.75
C LEU A 143 -1.64 -0.39 23.34
N PHE A 144 -0.89 -0.73 24.39
CA PHE A 144 -1.00 -2.03 25.07
C PHE A 144 -2.39 -2.31 25.65
N LYS A 145 -3.20 -1.26 25.91
CA LYS A 145 -4.58 -1.39 26.39
C LYS A 145 -5.58 -1.64 25.26
N PHE A 146 -5.23 -1.24 24.03
CA PHE A 146 -6.14 -1.24 22.88
C PHE A 146 -5.81 -2.39 21.92
N ARG A 147 -6.21 -3.60 22.27
CA ARG A 147 -6.02 -4.78 21.41
C ARG A 147 -6.75 -4.58 20.08
N GLY A 148 -6.08 -4.96 18.98
CA GLY A 148 -6.62 -4.83 17.63
C GLY A 148 -6.38 -3.45 16.99
N PHE A 149 -5.68 -2.53 17.69
CA PHE A 149 -5.22 -1.26 17.12
C PHE A 149 -3.73 -1.36 16.78
N TYR A 150 -3.35 -0.81 15.63
CA TYR A 150 -1.99 -0.83 15.12
C TYR A 150 -1.62 0.55 14.59
N ILE A 151 -0.36 0.92 14.75
CA ILE A 151 0.21 2.15 14.21
C ILE A 151 0.98 1.80 12.95
N GLN A 152 0.64 2.44 11.85
CA GLN A 152 1.34 2.32 10.59
C GLN A 152 2.02 3.64 10.24
N ARG A 153 3.32 3.59 10.01
CA ARG A 153 4.07 4.77 9.53
C ARG A 153 3.69 5.06 8.09
N ARG A 154 3.49 6.33 7.82
CA ARG A 154 3.18 6.87 6.51
C ARG A 154 4.03 8.10 6.23
N THR A 155 4.16 8.44 4.98
CA THR A 155 4.85 9.67 4.57
C THR A 155 3.83 10.59 3.90
N ILE A 156 3.73 11.82 4.40
CA ILE A 156 2.89 12.87 3.82
C ILE A 156 3.79 13.82 3.04
N ARG A 157 3.30 14.27 1.90
CA ARG A 157 3.96 15.28 1.09
C ARG A 157 3.67 16.66 1.65
N GLN A 158 4.72 17.39 2.00
CA GLN A 158 4.62 18.72 2.57
C GLN A 158 5.22 19.76 1.64
N TYR A 159 4.53 20.89 1.52
CA TYR A 159 4.93 22.03 0.70
C TYR A 159 5.37 23.16 1.60
N SER A 160 6.62 23.63 1.43
CA SER A 160 7.19 24.69 2.29
C SER A 160 6.57 26.06 2.03
N TYR A 161 6.09 26.27 0.80
CA TYR A 161 5.57 27.56 0.35
C TYR A 161 4.18 27.41 -0.23
N ASN A 162 3.30 28.38 0.06
CA ASN A 162 1.97 28.43 -0.55
C ASN A 162 2.03 29.20 -1.88
N ALA A 163 2.81 28.68 -2.82
CA ALA A 163 3.02 29.24 -4.14
C ALA A 163 3.36 28.14 -5.15
N ALA A 164 3.27 28.43 -6.43
CA ALA A 164 3.58 27.51 -7.54
C ALA A 164 2.77 26.21 -7.56
N ALA A 165 1.54 26.21 -6.98
CA ALA A 165 0.74 24.99 -6.84
C ALA A 165 0.52 24.24 -8.15
N HIS A 166 0.25 24.94 -9.26
CA HIS A 166 0.05 24.31 -10.57
C HIS A 166 1.35 23.76 -11.17
N ALA A 167 2.50 24.41 -10.89
CA ALA A 167 3.80 23.96 -11.38
C ALA A 167 4.28 22.74 -10.59
N LEU A 168 4.23 22.81 -9.27
CA LEU A 168 4.65 21.70 -8.40
C LEU A 168 3.70 20.51 -8.52
N GLY A 169 2.40 20.78 -8.56
CA GLY A 169 1.36 19.76 -8.58
C GLY A 169 1.09 19.16 -7.21
N ASP A 170 0.40 18.04 -7.20
CA ASP A 170 0.02 17.29 -6.01
C ASP A 170 0.15 15.79 -6.22
N ILE A 171 0.08 15.05 -5.12
CA ILE A 171 0.01 13.58 -5.13
C ILE A 171 -1.38 13.14 -4.64
N GLY A 172 -1.85 12.03 -5.18
CA GLY A 172 -3.11 11.42 -4.75
C GLY A 172 -3.06 9.91 -4.85
N GLU A 173 -4.04 9.25 -4.27
CA GLU A 173 -4.17 7.80 -4.37
C GLU A 173 -4.33 7.37 -5.83
N VAL A 174 -3.67 6.27 -6.20
CA VAL A 174 -3.73 5.71 -7.55
C VAL A 174 -5.16 5.27 -7.88
N SER A 175 -5.65 5.67 -9.04
CA SER A 175 -6.97 5.24 -9.54
C SER A 175 -6.87 3.90 -10.28
N ALA A 176 -8.00 3.21 -10.45
CA ALA A 176 -8.06 1.97 -11.22
C ALA A 176 -7.52 2.12 -12.65
N LYS A 177 -7.82 3.26 -13.30
CA LYS A 177 -7.32 3.56 -14.65
C LYS A 177 -5.80 3.74 -14.71
N GLU A 178 -5.21 4.34 -13.67
CA GLU A 178 -3.76 4.52 -13.59
C GLU A 178 -3.04 3.20 -13.30
N MET A 179 -3.67 2.29 -12.53
CA MET A 179 -3.14 0.93 -12.32
C MET A 179 -3.20 0.10 -13.61
N GLU A 180 -4.30 0.21 -14.39
CA GLU A 180 -4.41 -0.49 -15.68
C GLU A 180 -3.42 0.04 -16.72
N ALA A 181 -3.06 1.33 -16.65
CA ALA A 181 -2.09 1.96 -17.54
C ALA A 181 -0.62 1.72 -17.12
N ASP A 182 -0.39 1.15 -15.95
CA ASP A 182 0.95 0.87 -15.41
C ASP A 182 1.49 -0.45 -15.99
N GLU A 183 2.22 -0.37 -17.08
CA GLU A 183 2.87 -1.52 -17.74
C GLU A 183 3.91 -2.21 -16.84
N GLU A 184 4.51 -1.47 -15.89
CA GLU A 184 5.53 -2.00 -14.98
C GLU A 184 4.92 -2.77 -13.79
N GLY A 185 3.60 -2.64 -13.54
CA GLY A 185 2.91 -3.25 -12.40
C GLY A 185 3.43 -2.76 -11.04
N TYR A 186 3.95 -1.53 -11.01
CA TYR A 186 4.53 -0.93 -9.81
C TYR A 186 3.48 -0.54 -8.78
N TYR A 187 2.33 -0.04 -9.24
CA TYR A 187 1.29 0.50 -8.37
C TYR A 187 0.31 -0.57 -7.91
N ILE A 188 0.03 -0.53 -6.61
CA ILE A 188 -1.04 -1.31 -5.99
C ILE A 188 -2.07 -0.36 -5.39
N ARG A 189 -3.26 -0.86 -5.10
CA ARG A 189 -4.31 -0.07 -4.47
C ARG A 189 -3.84 0.51 -3.13
N GLY A 190 -4.05 1.82 -2.94
CA GLY A 190 -3.60 2.55 -1.76
C GLY A 190 -2.25 3.26 -1.93
N ASP A 191 -1.56 3.05 -3.06
CA ASP A 191 -0.36 3.80 -3.40
C ASP A 191 -0.67 5.23 -3.81
N TYR A 192 0.34 6.08 -3.72
CA TYR A 192 0.26 7.47 -4.13
C TYR A 192 1.04 7.70 -5.42
N VAL A 193 0.47 8.52 -6.29
CA VAL A 193 1.03 8.91 -7.58
C VAL A 193 0.89 10.40 -7.77
N GLY A 194 1.81 11.04 -8.47
CA GLY A 194 1.70 12.44 -8.87
C GLY A 194 0.53 12.66 -9.83
N LYS A 195 -0.38 13.55 -9.47
CA LYS A 195 -1.59 13.84 -10.26
C LYS A 195 -1.37 14.96 -11.26
N LEU A 196 -0.66 15.98 -10.87
CA LEU A 196 -0.44 17.19 -11.66
C LEU A 196 1.02 17.66 -11.60
N GLY A 197 1.39 18.59 -12.48
CA GLY A 197 2.63 19.35 -12.47
C GLY A 197 3.90 18.50 -12.51
N VAL A 198 4.93 18.98 -11.81
CA VAL A 198 6.23 18.32 -11.69
C VAL A 198 6.11 16.95 -11.03
N GLU A 199 5.23 16.82 -10.01
CA GLU A 199 4.99 15.56 -9.31
C GLU A 199 4.57 14.45 -10.28
N LYS A 200 3.73 14.77 -11.29
CA LYS A 200 3.30 13.83 -12.32
C LYS A 200 4.36 13.62 -13.38
N SER A 201 4.93 14.70 -13.89
CA SER A 201 5.86 14.63 -15.03
C SER A 201 7.14 13.90 -14.69
N TYR A 202 7.59 14.00 -13.43
CA TYR A 202 8.82 13.37 -12.95
C TYR A 202 8.54 12.22 -11.96
N GLU A 203 7.33 11.65 -12.02
CA GLU A 203 6.90 10.56 -11.16
C GLU A 203 7.91 9.42 -11.08
N LYS A 204 8.39 8.94 -12.22
CA LYS A 204 9.35 7.83 -12.32
C LYS A 204 10.67 8.09 -11.58
N TYR A 205 11.11 9.35 -11.46
CA TYR A 205 12.31 9.72 -10.72
C TYR A 205 12.03 9.94 -9.24
N LEU A 206 10.85 10.49 -8.93
CA LEU A 206 10.48 10.87 -7.57
C LEU A 206 10.02 9.69 -6.73
N ARG A 207 9.32 8.72 -7.32
CA ARG A 207 8.67 7.62 -6.59
C ARG A 207 9.65 6.66 -5.89
N GLY A 208 10.89 6.50 -6.44
CA GLY A 208 11.84 5.48 -6.00
C GLY A 208 11.44 4.06 -6.37
N GLU A 209 12.09 3.06 -5.77
CA GLU A 209 11.82 1.64 -6.00
C GLU A 209 11.39 0.97 -4.69
N LYS A 210 10.29 0.22 -4.74
CA LYS A 210 9.78 -0.52 -3.59
C LYS A 210 10.71 -1.65 -3.21
N GLY A 211 10.96 -1.78 -1.91
CA GLY A 211 11.60 -2.94 -1.33
C GLY A 211 10.61 -4.03 -0.95
N ILE A 212 11.12 -5.23 -0.73
CA ILE A 212 10.35 -6.39 -0.25
C ILE A 212 11.11 -7.01 0.91
N GLU A 213 10.43 -7.15 2.03
CA GLU A 213 10.89 -7.84 3.21
C GLU A 213 10.09 -9.14 3.35
N ILE A 214 10.78 -10.29 3.35
CA ILE A 214 10.13 -11.60 3.41
C ILE A 214 10.18 -12.10 4.85
N LEU A 215 9.01 -12.12 5.49
CA LEU A 215 8.86 -12.52 6.88
C LEU A 215 8.26 -13.92 6.97
N LEU A 216 8.76 -14.73 7.91
CA LEU A 216 8.20 -16.03 8.25
C LEU A 216 7.00 -15.86 9.18
N ARG A 217 5.92 -16.59 8.90
CA ARG A 217 4.71 -16.68 9.73
C ARG A 217 4.54 -18.07 10.30
N ASP A 218 4.11 -18.16 11.54
CA ASP A 218 3.63 -19.41 12.11
C ASP A 218 2.17 -19.72 11.70
N ALA A 219 1.68 -20.90 12.05
CA ALA A 219 0.30 -21.33 11.78
C ALA A 219 -0.77 -20.42 12.43
N HIS A 220 -0.39 -19.57 13.40
CA HIS A 220 -1.24 -18.61 14.06
C HIS A 220 -1.11 -17.19 13.47
N GLY A 221 -0.33 -17.03 12.38
CA GLY A 221 -0.11 -15.76 11.69
C GLY A 221 0.88 -14.82 12.38
N ARG A 222 1.63 -15.29 13.41
CA ARG A 222 2.62 -14.49 14.11
C ARG A 222 3.94 -14.49 13.35
N ILE A 223 4.58 -13.34 13.28
CA ILE A 223 5.88 -13.17 12.64
C ILE A 223 6.96 -13.80 13.54
N GLN A 224 7.72 -14.74 12.98
CA GLN A 224 8.82 -15.44 13.65
C GLN A 224 10.18 -14.79 13.39
N GLY A 225 10.31 -14.07 12.27
CA GLY A 225 11.55 -13.43 11.85
C GLY A 225 11.63 -13.27 10.33
N HIS A 226 12.81 -12.92 9.85
CA HIS A 226 13.09 -12.84 8.41
C HIS A 226 13.35 -14.23 7.83
N TYR A 227 12.95 -14.41 6.58
CA TYR A 227 13.28 -15.61 5.85
C TYR A 227 14.78 -15.64 5.53
N MET A 228 15.46 -16.75 5.89
CA MET A 228 16.92 -16.93 5.72
C MET A 228 17.73 -15.70 6.17
N ASP A 229 17.44 -15.19 7.37
CA ASP A 229 18.10 -14.03 7.96
C ASP A 229 18.09 -12.76 7.08
N GLY A 230 17.14 -12.66 6.15
CA GLY A 230 16.97 -11.51 5.26
C GLY A 230 17.79 -11.55 3.96
N GLU A 231 18.39 -12.69 3.61
CA GLU A 231 19.21 -12.82 2.38
C GLU A 231 18.42 -12.49 1.10
N TYR A 232 17.11 -12.74 1.13
CA TYR A 232 16.20 -12.47 0.00
C TYR A 232 15.46 -11.14 0.10
N ASP A 233 15.72 -10.38 1.16
CA ASP A 233 15.13 -9.06 1.31
C ASP A 233 15.73 -8.09 0.29
N ARG A 234 14.89 -7.27 -0.31
CA ARG A 234 15.30 -6.20 -1.21
C ARG A 234 15.02 -4.88 -0.52
N PRO A 235 16.05 -4.08 -0.16
CA PRO A 235 15.81 -2.78 0.43
C PRO A 235 15.14 -1.84 -0.57
N SER A 236 14.31 -0.93 -0.06
CA SER A 236 13.73 0.12 -0.88
C SER A 236 14.79 1.15 -1.31
N VAL A 237 14.70 1.62 -2.57
CA VAL A 237 15.60 2.66 -3.08
C VAL A 237 14.85 3.99 -3.08
N PRO A 238 15.33 5.02 -2.35
CA PRO A 238 14.67 6.32 -2.30
C PRO A 238 14.62 6.98 -3.69
N GLY A 239 13.58 7.79 -3.91
CA GLY A 239 13.45 8.59 -5.12
C GLY A 239 14.54 9.65 -5.22
N LYS A 240 14.83 10.06 -6.46
CA LYS A 240 15.83 11.09 -6.75
C LYS A 240 15.27 12.47 -6.45
N ASN A 241 16.12 13.32 -5.87
CA ASN A 241 15.78 14.72 -5.65
C ASN A 241 15.80 15.48 -6.99
N LEU A 242 14.90 16.44 -7.13
CA LEU A 242 14.83 17.32 -8.30
C LEU A 242 15.16 18.74 -7.91
N THR A 243 15.96 19.42 -8.76
CA THR A 243 16.16 20.86 -8.68
C THR A 243 15.48 21.52 -9.88
N LEU A 244 14.55 22.41 -9.63
CA LEU A 244 13.81 23.12 -10.66
C LEU A 244 14.55 24.39 -11.07
N SER A 245 14.28 24.87 -12.27
CA SER A 245 14.73 26.21 -12.72
C SER A 245 13.90 27.35 -12.12
N LEU A 246 12.82 27.03 -11.42
CA LEU A 246 11.93 27.97 -10.76
C LEU A 246 12.64 28.65 -9.58
N ASP A 247 12.41 29.96 -9.41
CA ASP A 247 12.81 30.75 -8.26
C ASP A 247 11.57 31.04 -7.43
N ILE A 248 11.53 30.53 -6.21
CA ILE A 248 10.31 30.60 -5.38
C ILE A 248 10.00 32.03 -4.91
N ASP A 249 11.01 32.85 -4.67
CA ASP A 249 10.79 34.24 -4.23
C ASP A 249 10.19 35.06 -5.37
N LEU A 250 10.71 34.87 -6.57
CA LEU A 250 10.18 35.51 -7.77
C LEU A 250 8.76 35.04 -8.08
N GLN A 251 8.50 33.74 -7.91
CA GLN A 251 7.18 33.14 -8.07
C GLN A 251 6.16 33.75 -7.07
N MET A 252 6.52 33.82 -5.80
CA MET A 252 5.66 34.44 -4.76
C MET A 252 5.38 35.89 -5.04
N LEU A 253 6.39 36.66 -5.54
CA LEU A 253 6.19 38.04 -5.94
C LEU A 253 5.21 38.13 -7.12
N GLY A 254 5.39 37.31 -8.16
CA GLY A 254 4.49 37.26 -9.31
C GLY A 254 3.05 36.95 -8.94
N GLU A 255 2.84 35.93 -8.12
CA GLU A 255 1.51 35.56 -7.63
C GLU A 255 0.84 36.66 -6.79
N ARG A 256 1.63 37.37 -5.97
CA ARG A 256 1.13 38.51 -5.19
C ARG A 256 0.69 39.66 -6.10
N LEU A 257 1.46 39.96 -7.14
CA LEU A 257 1.11 41.03 -8.10
C LEU A 257 -0.12 40.65 -8.94
N LEU A 258 -0.32 39.37 -9.23
CA LEU A 258 -1.43 38.89 -10.02
C LEU A 258 -2.70 38.55 -9.22
N LYS A 259 -2.67 38.57 -7.89
CA LYS A 259 -3.75 38.15 -7.00
C LYS A 259 -5.13 38.70 -7.35
N ASN A 260 -5.19 39.95 -7.89
CA ASN A 260 -6.42 40.66 -8.24
C ASN A 260 -6.49 40.95 -9.77
N LYS A 261 -5.75 40.21 -10.59
CA LYS A 261 -5.68 40.38 -12.03
C LYS A 261 -6.12 39.11 -12.75
N ILE A 262 -6.88 39.28 -13.80
CA ILE A 262 -7.12 38.24 -14.78
C ILE A 262 -5.96 38.30 -15.74
N GLY A 263 -5.03 37.37 -15.64
CA GLY A 263 -3.85 37.31 -16.48
C GLY A 263 -3.87 36.07 -17.39
N SER A 264 -3.42 36.21 -18.61
CA SER A 264 -3.09 35.11 -19.51
C SER A 264 -1.60 34.91 -19.56
N CYS A 265 -1.13 33.70 -19.78
CA CYS A 265 0.31 33.41 -19.91
C CYS A 265 0.85 33.96 -21.21
N LEU A 266 1.45 35.14 -21.17
CA LEU A 266 2.08 35.79 -22.33
C LEU A 266 3.37 35.09 -22.78
N LEU A 267 4.01 34.31 -21.91
CA LEU A 267 5.26 33.59 -22.19
C LEU A 267 5.10 32.46 -23.22
N TYR A 268 3.89 31.91 -23.37
CA TYR A 268 3.61 30.85 -24.38
C TYR A 268 3.28 31.38 -25.76
N THR A 269 2.98 32.67 -25.90
CA THR A 269 2.54 33.28 -27.15
C THR A 269 3.62 34.14 -27.81
N SER A 270 4.72 34.41 -27.11
CA SER A 270 5.89 35.07 -27.68
C SER A 270 6.84 34.02 -28.25
N PRO A 271 7.04 33.96 -29.55
CA PRO A 271 8.09 33.12 -30.10
C PRO A 271 9.44 33.54 -29.51
N SER A 272 10.24 32.54 -29.13
CA SER A 272 11.60 32.78 -28.66
C SER A 272 12.41 33.49 -29.80
N PRO A 273 13.36 34.39 -29.48
CA PRO A 273 14.23 34.95 -30.52
C PRO A 273 14.90 33.89 -31.42
N ARG A 274 15.04 32.64 -30.93
CA ARG A 274 15.55 31.52 -31.73
C ARG A 274 14.52 30.99 -32.73
N ASP A 275 13.22 31.07 -32.42
CA ASP A 275 12.16 30.55 -33.28
C ASP A 275 11.91 31.47 -34.49
N VAL A 276 12.44 32.72 -34.45
CA VAL A 276 12.35 33.71 -35.54
C VAL A 276 13.48 33.57 -36.56
N GLU A 277 14.59 32.92 -36.21
CA GLU A 277 15.73 32.73 -37.09
C GLU A 277 15.61 31.48 -38.00
N GLU A 278 14.65 30.59 -37.72
CA GLU A 278 14.45 29.35 -38.50
C GLU A 278 13.24 29.37 -39.44
N SER A 279 12.59 30.53 -39.67
CA SER A 279 11.46 30.66 -40.59
C SER A 279 11.87 31.30 -41.97
#